data_057b11d9a99bf9cb6f8d10934d052a3c
#
_entry.id   057b11d9a99bf9cb6f8d10934d052a3c
#
_cell.length_a   1.000
_cell.length_b   1.000
_cell.length_c   1.000
_cell.angle_alpha   90.00
_cell.angle_beta   90.00
_cell.angle_gamma   90.00
#
_symmetry.space_group_name_H-M   'P 1'
#
loop_
_entity.id
_entity.type
_entity.pdbx_description
1 polymer ?
#
loop_
_entity_poly.entity_id
_entity_poly.type
_entity_poly.pdbx_seq_one_letter_code
_entity_poly.pdbx_strand_id
1 'polypeptide(L)'
;MKQSKRLFRSAWCRKHWLAVILVCLLPAALWAQDNLPSQAVPDRHSVPIYPSREIRELMRFVAVSNPMPETFRDTLDNVITDPVGSLYPFWQKMSRMDHPLRIVHIGDSHVRGHLFPYVMRRCLEDDFGKDAVEDIPVDYRTSGLARETGKNGIVYHMLGVNGATCASFATPERLDEVIALHPDLIILSFGTNEAHGWRYVASEHEAALDRVITQLKESCPGVHFLLTTPPGAYVRNGRRGKRIPNPRTEKVVDTELRYAREHGLAIWDLYDTVGGKQQACRNWDNAGMFQRDKIHFTREGYILQGLLLHEAFIKAYNQYVATRLE
;
A
#
# COMPACT_ATOMS: atom_id res chain seq x y z
N MET A 1 2.71 -36.88 -7.37
CA MET A 1 2.16 -35.60 -6.87
C MET A 1 3.05 -35.03 -5.75
N LYS A 2 4.36 -34.83 -5.99
CA LYS A 2 5.33 -34.33 -4.99
C LYS A 2 6.48 -33.54 -5.66
N GLN A 3 6.19 -32.54 -6.51
CA GLN A 3 7.29 -31.75 -7.13
C GLN A 3 7.01 -30.25 -7.29
N SER A 4 5.95 -29.69 -6.70
CA SER A 4 5.62 -28.27 -6.91
C SER A 4 6.01 -27.32 -5.76
N LYS A 5 6.69 -27.79 -4.71
CA LYS A 5 6.97 -27.00 -3.51
C LYS A 5 8.38 -26.37 -3.40
N ARG A 6 9.23 -26.47 -4.43
CA ARG A 6 10.64 -26.02 -4.30
C ARG A 6 11.05 -24.79 -5.17
N LEU A 7 10.16 -24.16 -5.93
CA LEU A 7 10.56 -23.13 -6.89
C LEU A 7 10.33 -21.66 -6.45
N PHE A 8 9.88 -21.40 -5.24
CA PHE A 8 9.57 -20.04 -4.80
C PHE A 8 10.60 -19.36 -3.88
N ARG A 9 11.78 -19.99 -3.67
CA ARG A 9 12.68 -19.52 -2.61
C ARG A 9 13.86 -18.64 -3.00
N SER A 10 14.13 -18.31 -4.26
CA SER A 10 15.41 -17.62 -4.47
C SER A 10 15.62 -16.73 -5.70
N ALA A 11 14.67 -16.57 -6.60
CA ALA A 11 15.04 -15.98 -7.89
C ALA A 11 14.68 -14.49 -8.07
N TRP A 12 13.76 -13.93 -7.30
CA TRP A 12 13.25 -12.57 -7.58
C TRP A 12 13.90 -11.45 -6.77
N CYS A 13 14.28 -11.70 -5.53
CA CYS A 13 14.85 -10.64 -4.68
C CYS A 13 16.37 -10.47 -4.79
N ARG A 14 17.13 -11.51 -5.19
CA ARG A 14 18.61 -11.42 -5.16
C ARG A 14 19.29 -10.72 -6.34
N LYS A 15 18.59 -10.49 -7.45
CA LYS A 15 19.23 -9.88 -8.64
C LYS A 15 19.35 -8.35 -8.62
N HIS A 16 18.67 -7.67 -7.73
CA HIS A 16 18.64 -6.19 -7.73
C HIS A 16 19.60 -5.54 -6.71
N TRP A 17 20.11 -6.30 -5.75
CA TRP A 17 21.04 -5.78 -4.73
C TRP A 17 22.44 -5.42 -5.28
N LEU A 18 22.89 -6.03 -6.35
CA LEU A 18 24.23 -5.75 -6.93
C LEU A 18 24.25 -4.54 -7.86
N ALA A 19 23.12 -4.11 -8.41
CA ALA A 19 23.08 -2.97 -9.33
C ALA A 19 23.09 -1.61 -8.61
N VAL A 20 22.53 -1.51 -7.41
CA VAL A 20 22.42 -0.24 -6.67
C VAL A 20 23.76 0.16 -6.03
N ILE A 21 24.58 -0.79 -5.61
CA ILE A 21 25.90 -0.49 -5.01
C ILE A 21 26.89 0.02 -6.05
N LEU A 22 26.77 -0.38 -7.33
CA LEU A 22 27.73 0.02 -8.38
C LEU A 22 27.45 1.40 -8.96
N VAL A 23 26.21 1.91 -8.88
CA VAL A 23 25.85 3.24 -9.42
C VAL A 23 26.23 4.38 -8.47
N CYS A 24 26.32 4.14 -7.18
CA CYS A 24 26.73 5.17 -6.21
C CYS A 24 28.24 5.38 -6.08
N LEU A 25 29.09 4.52 -6.69
CA LEU A 25 30.55 4.63 -6.59
C LEU A 25 31.25 5.15 -7.87
N LEU A 26 30.52 5.32 -8.97
CA LEU A 26 31.13 5.69 -10.25
C LEU A 26 31.19 7.19 -10.63
N PRO A 27 30.50 8.16 -10.01
CA PRO A 27 30.69 9.57 -10.37
C PRO A 27 31.89 10.25 -9.70
N ALA A 28 32.49 9.69 -8.66
CA ALA A 28 33.55 10.36 -7.92
C ALA A 28 34.94 10.20 -8.53
N ALA A 29 35.13 9.26 -9.46
CA ALA A 29 36.46 8.94 -10.01
C ALA A 29 36.80 9.59 -11.38
N LEU A 30 35.85 10.28 -12.03
CA LEU A 30 36.05 10.84 -13.38
C LEU A 30 36.07 12.37 -13.45
N TRP A 31 36.06 13.08 -12.31
CA TRP A 31 36.13 14.56 -12.27
C TRP A 31 37.35 15.11 -11.55
N ALA A 32 38.38 14.31 -11.36
CA ALA A 32 39.62 14.73 -10.70
C ALA A 32 40.82 14.74 -11.66
N GLN A 33 40.71 15.45 -12.76
CA GLN A 33 41.90 15.97 -13.46
C GLN A 33 41.52 17.26 -14.22
N ASP A 34 42.22 18.31 -13.86
CA ASP A 34 42.40 19.62 -14.41
C ASP A 34 41.65 20.80 -13.76
N ASN A 35 42.52 21.66 -13.17
CA ASN A 35 42.27 23.02 -12.66
C ASN A 35 41.82 23.17 -11.20
N LEU A 36 42.72 22.90 -10.27
CA LEU A 36 42.67 23.49 -8.93
C LEU A 36 43.62 24.68 -8.83
N PRO A 37 43.14 25.93 -8.59
CA PRO A 37 43.96 26.97 -8.02
C PRO A 37 44.30 26.57 -6.58
N SER A 38 45.59 26.70 -6.22
CA SER A 38 46.10 26.57 -4.87
C SER A 38 45.33 27.47 -3.91
N GLN A 39 44.37 26.91 -3.18
CA GLN A 39 43.73 27.57 -2.05
C GLN A 39 43.74 26.68 -0.84
N ALA A 40 44.02 27.30 0.29
CA ALA A 40 44.25 26.80 1.61
C ALA A 40 43.46 25.51 1.99
N VAL A 41 44.14 24.58 2.60
CA VAL A 41 43.51 23.39 3.27
C VAL A 41 42.42 23.90 4.19
N PRO A 42 41.16 23.54 3.98
CA PRO A 42 40.10 23.94 4.90
C PRO A 42 40.40 23.36 6.27
N ASP A 43 40.26 24.20 7.28
CA ASP A 43 40.39 23.83 8.68
C ASP A 43 39.54 22.58 8.97
N ARG A 44 40.12 21.55 9.62
CA ARG A 44 39.48 20.27 9.93
C ARG A 44 38.24 20.39 10.84
N HIS A 45 37.88 21.62 11.21
CA HIS A 45 36.74 21.90 12.08
C HIS A 45 35.44 22.25 11.36
N SER A 46 35.40 22.24 10.01
CA SER A 46 34.20 22.60 9.23
C SER A 46 33.51 21.45 8.48
N VAL A 47 33.83 20.20 8.80
CA VAL A 47 33.01 19.09 8.28
C VAL A 47 31.68 19.08 9.03
N PRO A 48 30.53 19.26 8.35
CA PRO A 48 29.26 19.17 9.03
C PRO A 48 29.14 17.80 9.69
N ILE A 49 29.10 17.76 11.02
CA ILE A 49 28.79 16.54 11.74
C ILE A 49 27.26 16.39 11.64
N TYR A 50 26.81 15.63 10.66
CA TYR A 50 25.41 15.24 10.61
C TYR A 50 25.06 14.49 11.90
N PRO A 51 23.97 14.84 12.60
CA PRO A 51 23.54 14.10 13.76
C PRO A 51 23.41 12.62 13.40
N SER A 52 23.81 11.72 14.29
CA SER A 52 23.72 10.26 14.08
C SER A 52 22.31 9.76 13.75
N ARG A 53 21.31 10.59 14.00
CA ARG A 53 19.89 10.40 13.65
C ARG A 53 19.65 10.62 12.16
N GLU A 54 20.18 11.69 11.57
CA GLU A 54 20.02 12.00 10.14
C GLU A 54 20.72 10.96 9.26
N ILE A 55 21.90 10.50 9.66
CA ILE A 55 22.60 9.41 8.98
C ILE A 55 21.79 8.12 9.03
N ARG A 56 21.09 7.82 10.14
CA ARG A 56 20.21 6.65 10.23
C ARG A 56 18.95 6.78 9.35
N GLU A 57 18.43 7.99 9.19
CA GLU A 57 17.31 8.26 8.27
C GLU A 57 17.76 8.13 6.81
N LEU A 58 18.94 8.62 6.45
CA LEU A 58 19.58 8.44 5.12
C LEU A 58 19.77 6.96 4.75
N MET A 59 20.14 6.12 5.72
CA MET A 59 20.34 4.69 5.48
C MET A 59 19.03 3.90 5.29
N ARG A 60 17.88 4.55 5.37
CA ARG A 60 16.56 3.90 5.31
C ARG A 60 15.76 4.16 4.03
N PHE A 61 16.36 4.71 3.00
CA PHE A 61 15.76 4.68 1.67
C PHE A 61 15.60 3.24 1.20
N VAL A 62 14.39 2.92 0.76
CA VAL A 62 14.04 1.61 0.24
C VAL A 62 13.99 1.66 -1.27
N ALA A 63 14.50 0.64 -1.93
CA ALA A 63 14.44 0.53 -3.39
C ALA A 63 12.99 0.44 -3.86
N VAL A 64 12.63 1.30 -4.81
CA VAL A 64 11.29 1.30 -5.42
C VAL A 64 11.28 0.32 -6.60
N SER A 65 10.32 -0.61 -6.60
CA SER A 65 10.05 -1.45 -7.77
C SER A 65 9.07 -0.74 -8.71
N ASN A 66 9.03 -1.15 -9.97
CA ASN A 66 7.99 -0.74 -10.91
C ASN A 66 7.28 -2.00 -11.43
N PRO A 67 6.21 -2.44 -10.75
CA PRO A 67 5.50 -3.66 -11.11
C PRO A 67 4.46 -3.48 -12.21
N MET A 68 4.18 -2.23 -12.66
CA MET A 68 3.16 -1.94 -13.65
C MET A 68 3.45 -2.67 -14.97
N PRO A 69 2.51 -3.50 -15.49
CA PRO A 69 2.73 -4.18 -16.75
C PRO A 69 2.78 -3.20 -17.93
N GLU A 70 3.75 -3.34 -18.81
CA GLU A 70 3.88 -2.53 -20.03
C GLU A 70 2.67 -2.61 -20.98
N THR A 71 1.86 -3.65 -20.82
CA THR A 71 0.63 -3.86 -21.61
C THR A 71 -0.54 -3.03 -21.11
N PHE A 72 -0.47 -2.49 -19.88
CA PHE A 72 -1.51 -1.61 -19.35
C PHE A 72 -1.48 -0.26 -20.08
N ARG A 73 -2.66 0.27 -20.41
CA ARG A 73 -2.85 1.53 -21.12
C ARG A 73 -3.49 2.57 -20.23
N ASP A 74 -3.22 3.84 -20.52
CA ASP A 74 -3.80 4.99 -19.83
C ASP A 74 -3.55 4.96 -18.31
N THR A 75 -2.42 4.39 -17.89
CA THR A 75 -2.00 4.31 -16.49
C THR A 75 -1.50 5.66 -16.01
N LEU A 76 -1.74 5.96 -14.74
CA LEU A 76 -1.17 7.12 -14.07
C LEU A 76 -0.01 6.70 -13.15
N ASP A 77 0.73 7.71 -12.67
CA ASP A 77 1.76 7.49 -11.67
C ASP A 77 1.19 6.82 -10.43
N ASN A 78 1.84 5.74 -10.01
CA ASN A 78 1.43 4.99 -8.85
C ASN A 78 1.96 5.65 -7.58
N VAL A 79 1.12 6.48 -6.95
CA VAL A 79 1.48 7.28 -5.77
C VAL A 79 0.33 7.32 -4.74
N ILE A 80 0.67 7.55 -3.49
CA ILE A 80 -0.28 7.94 -2.45
C ILE A 80 -0.42 9.46 -2.48
N THR A 81 -1.65 9.96 -2.62
CA THR A 81 -1.97 11.38 -2.48
C THR A 81 -2.22 11.71 -1.02
N ASP A 82 -1.38 12.55 -0.43
CA ASP A 82 -1.48 13.01 0.97
C ASP A 82 -1.14 14.51 1.04
N PRO A 83 -2.05 15.41 0.62
CA PRO A 83 -1.75 16.81 0.42
C PRO A 83 -1.48 17.58 1.73
N VAL A 84 -1.90 17.05 2.87
CA VAL A 84 -1.70 17.66 4.19
C VAL A 84 -0.64 16.95 5.05
N GLY A 85 -0.02 15.89 4.54
CA GLY A 85 0.97 15.11 5.27
C GLY A 85 0.39 14.33 6.45
N SER A 86 -0.84 13.83 6.32
CA SER A 86 -1.56 13.10 7.36
C SER A 86 -0.83 11.83 7.81
N LEU A 87 0.00 11.24 6.92
CA LEU A 87 0.83 10.07 7.21
C LEU A 87 2.23 10.43 7.72
N TYR A 88 2.63 11.70 7.80
CA TYR A 88 3.98 12.06 8.25
C TYR A 88 4.33 11.53 9.65
N PRO A 89 3.45 11.59 10.65
CA PRO A 89 3.76 11.00 11.96
C PRO A 89 3.90 9.47 11.91
N PHE A 90 3.16 8.79 11.03
CA PHE A 90 3.32 7.36 10.79
C PHE A 90 4.68 7.05 10.13
N TRP A 91 5.06 7.80 9.09
CA TRP A 91 6.38 7.66 8.46
C TRP A 91 7.51 7.92 9.46
N GLN A 92 7.31 8.85 10.38
CA GLN A 92 8.27 9.10 11.46
C GLN A 92 8.44 7.89 12.38
N LYS A 93 7.35 7.25 12.79
CA LYS A 93 7.40 6.00 13.55
C LYS A 93 8.11 4.90 12.75
N MET A 94 7.76 4.77 11.47
CA MET A 94 8.33 3.77 10.57
C MET A 94 9.83 3.98 10.34
N SER A 95 10.31 5.21 10.23
CA SER A 95 11.73 5.50 10.09
C SER A 95 12.55 5.17 11.33
N ARG A 96 11.96 5.25 12.51
CA ARG A 96 12.60 4.91 13.79
C ARG A 96 12.61 3.41 14.06
N MET A 97 11.51 2.75 13.79
CA MET A 97 11.28 1.33 14.06
C MET A 97 11.71 0.91 15.48
N ASP A 98 11.36 1.74 16.46
CA ASP A 98 11.75 1.57 17.86
C ASP A 98 10.70 0.82 18.70
N HIS A 99 9.60 0.41 18.09
CA HIS A 99 8.53 -0.41 18.66
C HIS A 99 7.85 -1.23 17.56
N PRO A 100 6.99 -2.22 17.88
CA PRO A 100 6.15 -2.89 16.89
C PRO A 100 5.21 -1.89 16.22
N LEU A 101 5.34 -1.72 14.90
CA LEU A 101 4.53 -0.80 14.11
C LEU A 101 3.36 -1.56 13.50
N ARG A 102 2.15 -1.30 13.96
CA ARG A 102 0.96 -2.09 13.61
C ARG A 102 0.17 -1.44 12.48
N ILE A 103 0.09 -2.15 11.37
CA ILE A 103 -0.74 -1.82 10.22
C ILE A 103 -1.92 -2.77 10.20
N VAL A 104 -3.14 -2.25 10.18
CA VAL A 104 -4.37 -3.05 10.07
C VAL A 104 -5.06 -2.73 8.75
N HIS A 105 -5.11 -3.71 7.86
CA HIS A 105 -5.76 -3.59 6.56
C HIS A 105 -7.17 -4.17 6.63
N ILE A 106 -8.17 -3.30 6.61
CA ILE A 106 -9.58 -3.68 6.63
C ILE A 106 -10.20 -3.54 5.24
N GLY A 107 -11.18 -4.37 4.92
CA GLY A 107 -11.82 -4.30 3.61
C GLY A 107 -12.82 -5.42 3.34
N ASP A 108 -13.11 -5.60 2.08
CA ASP A 108 -14.07 -6.56 1.57
C ASP A 108 -13.45 -7.94 1.21
N SER A 109 -14.02 -8.63 0.22
CA SER A 109 -13.54 -9.92 -0.25
C SER A 109 -12.15 -9.86 -0.89
N HIS A 110 -11.71 -8.70 -1.40
CA HIS A 110 -10.37 -8.55 -1.95
C HIS A 110 -9.31 -8.60 -0.85
N VAL A 111 -9.60 -8.03 0.31
CA VAL A 111 -8.76 -8.16 1.52
C VAL A 111 -8.93 -9.54 2.15
N ARG A 112 -10.18 -10.07 2.22
CA ARG A 112 -10.47 -11.39 2.80
C ARG A 112 -9.79 -12.54 2.05
N GLY A 113 -9.55 -12.40 0.76
CA GLY A 113 -8.79 -13.33 -0.06
C GLY A 113 -7.32 -13.45 0.34
N HIS A 114 -6.84 -12.62 1.22
CA HIS A 114 -5.52 -12.53 1.85
C HIS A 114 -4.35 -12.23 0.90
N LEU A 115 -4.42 -12.57 -0.36
CA LEU A 115 -3.24 -12.53 -1.24
C LEU A 115 -2.78 -11.10 -1.53
N PHE A 116 -3.70 -10.17 -1.80
CA PHE A 116 -3.40 -8.76 -2.00
C PHE A 116 -2.67 -8.16 -0.77
N PRO A 117 -3.26 -8.16 0.44
CA PRO A 117 -2.58 -7.62 1.61
C PRO A 117 -1.39 -8.46 2.08
N TYR A 118 -1.38 -9.78 1.80
CA TYR A 118 -0.25 -10.64 2.13
C TYR A 118 1.01 -10.27 1.35
N VAL A 119 0.87 -9.95 0.06
CA VAL A 119 2.02 -9.50 -0.75
C VAL A 119 2.56 -8.18 -0.20
N MET A 120 1.69 -7.22 0.12
CA MET A 120 2.08 -5.96 0.78
C MET A 120 2.84 -6.23 2.09
N ARG A 121 2.29 -7.09 2.95
CA ARG A 121 2.95 -7.51 4.20
C ARG A 121 4.35 -8.06 3.94
N ARG A 122 4.48 -9.03 3.02
CA ARG A 122 5.77 -9.68 2.73
C ARG A 122 6.81 -8.70 2.19
N CYS A 123 6.42 -7.79 1.31
CA CYS A 123 7.33 -6.76 0.82
C CYS A 123 7.82 -5.84 1.94
N LEU A 124 6.93 -5.40 2.83
CA LEU A 124 7.33 -4.59 3.99
C LEU A 124 8.24 -5.36 4.97
N GLU A 125 7.96 -6.64 5.21
CA GLU A 125 8.83 -7.50 6.02
C GLU A 125 10.21 -7.71 5.39
N ASP A 126 10.28 -7.80 4.06
CA ASP A 126 11.55 -7.93 3.33
C ASP A 126 12.36 -6.62 3.37
N ASP A 127 11.71 -5.47 3.35
CA ASP A 127 12.35 -4.15 3.37
C ASP A 127 12.80 -3.72 4.78
N PHE A 128 11.97 -3.97 5.79
CA PHE A 128 12.15 -3.45 7.14
C PHE A 128 12.48 -4.51 8.19
N GLY A 129 12.52 -5.77 7.79
CA GLY A 129 12.75 -6.91 8.68
C GLY A 129 11.46 -7.54 9.19
N LYS A 130 11.55 -8.80 9.58
CA LYS A 130 10.41 -9.65 9.98
C LYS A 130 10.46 -10.10 11.44
N ASP A 131 11.31 -9.52 12.24
CA ASP A 131 11.52 -9.96 13.63
C ASP A 131 10.30 -9.71 14.54
N ALA A 132 9.42 -8.76 14.16
CA ALA A 132 8.21 -8.44 14.91
C ALA A 132 7.11 -9.51 14.81
N VAL A 133 7.21 -10.44 13.87
CA VAL A 133 6.19 -11.47 13.63
C VAL A 133 6.79 -12.85 13.50
N GLU A 134 6.03 -13.87 13.91
CA GLU A 134 6.38 -15.26 13.65
C GLU A 134 6.26 -15.55 12.15
N ASP A 135 7.27 -16.25 11.57
CA ASP A 135 7.29 -16.66 10.15
C ASP A 135 6.36 -17.87 9.92
N ILE A 136 5.06 -17.66 10.16
CA ILE A 136 4.03 -18.66 9.97
C ILE A 136 3.36 -18.40 8.62
N PRO A 137 3.21 -19.42 7.76
CA PRO A 137 2.42 -19.29 6.54
C PRO A 137 1.00 -18.84 6.87
N VAL A 138 0.53 -17.76 6.24
CA VAL A 138 -0.87 -17.35 6.35
C VAL A 138 -1.71 -18.42 5.65
N ASP A 139 -2.48 -19.18 6.42
CA ASP A 139 -3.47 -20.08 5.86
C ASP A 139 -4.64 -19.24 5.33
N TYR A 140 -5.14 -19.58 4.18
CA TYR A 140 -6.32 -18.97 3.56
C TYR A 140 -7.57 -18.98 4.45
N ARG A 141 -7.58 -19.84 5.48
CA ARG A 141 -8.68 -20.01 6.43
C ARG A 141 -8.51 -19.24 7.73
N THR A 142 -7.35 -18.62 7.94
CA THR A 142 -7.08 -17.86 9.16
C THR A 142 -7.75 -16.49 9.14
N SER A 143 -7.77 -15.82 10.26
CA SER A 143 -8.25 -14.44 10.40
C SER A 143 -7.37 -13.42 9.66
N GLY A 144 -6.20 -13.81 9.18
CA GLY A 144 -5.20 -12.89 8.61
C GLY A 144 -4.42 -12.11 9.68
N LEU A 145 -4.57 -12.44 10.94
CA LEU A 145 -3.85 -11.80 12.03
C LEU A 145 -2.39 -12.28 12.07
N ALA A 146 -1.47 -11.34 12.16
CA ALA A 146 -0.08 -11.63 12.45
C ALA A 146 0.08 -12.11 13.91
N ARG A 147 0.99 -13.04 14.14
CA ARG A 147 1.42 -13.39 15.49
C ARG A 147 2.64 -12.57 15.84
N GLU A 148 2.48 -11.71 16.83
CA GLU A 148 3.51 -10.80 17.26
C GLU A 148 4.54 -11.50 18.15
N THR A 149 5.82 -11.18 17.94
CA THR A 149 6.92 -11.63 18.81
C THR A 149 7.21 -10.66 19.94
N GLY A 150 6.64 -9.45 19.89
CA GLY A 150 6.95 -8.33 20.78
C GLY A 150 8.24 -7.57 20.45
N LYS A 151 8.95 -7.97 19.40
CA LYS A 151 10.12 -7.24 18.90
C LYS A 151 9.72 -6.06 18.02
N ASN A 152 10.64 -5.12 17.81
CA ASN A 152 10.46 -4.00 16.89
C ASN A 152 10.37 -4.48 15.44
N GLY A 153 9.57 -3.81 14.63
CA GLY A 153 9.38 -4.14 13.22
C GLY A 153 7.94 -3.96 12.78
N ILE A 154 7.66 -4.34 11.53
CA ILE A 154 6.33 -4.25 10.95
C ILE A 154 5.45 -5.42 11.41
N VAL A 155 4.26 -5.08 11.91
CA VAL A 155 3.18 -6.03 12.19
C VAL A 155 2.01 -5.69 11.28
N TYR A 156 1.64 -6.59 10.39
CA TYR A 156 0.60 -6.34 9.40
C TYR A 156 -0.55 -7.32 9.57
N HIS A 157 -1.70 -6.80 10.01
CA HIS A 157 -2.94 -7.57 10.17
C HIS A 157 -3.89 -7.34 9.00
N MET A 158 -4.66 -8.35 8.64
CA MET A 158 -5.62 -8.34 7.53
C MET A 158 -7.00 -8.77 8.03
N LEU A 159 -7.96 -7.87 7.99
CA LEU A 159 -9.35 -8.10 8.42
C LEU A 159 -10.31 -7.80 7.26
N GLY A 160 -10.53 -8.78 6.41
CA GLY A 160 -11.47 -8.69 5.28
C GLY A 160 -12.77 -9.44 5.55
N VAL A 161 -13.88 -8.94 5.03
CA VAL A 161 -15.20 -9.55 5.12
C VAL A 161 -15.83 -9.69 3.74
N ASN A 162 -16.17 -10.93 3.34
CA ASN A 162 -16.75 -11.17 2.02
C ASN A 162 -18.05 -10.39 1.83
N GLY A 163 -18.15 -9.65 0.74
CA GLY A 163 -19.33 -8.87 0.39
C GLY A 163 -19.54 -7.61 1.23
N ALA A 164 -18.61 -7.26 2.12
CA ALA A 164 -18.76 -6.08 2.95
C ALA A 164 -18.70 -4.80 2.12
N THR A 165 -19.59 -3.89 2.47
CA THR A 165 -19.47 -2.45 2.24
C THR A 165 -18.85 -1.81 3.48
N CYS A 166 -18.32 -0.59 3.36
CA CYS A 166 -17.87 0.18 4.52
C CYS A 166 -18.98 0.26 5.60
N ALA A 167 -20.24 0.50 5.17
CA ALA A 167 -21.38 0.55 6.07
C ALA A 167 -21.65 -0.78 6.80
N SER A 168 -21.55 -1.93 6.11
CA SER A 168 -21.80 -3.23 6.71
C SER A 168 -20.63 -3.76 7.55
N PHE A 169 -19.43 -3.23 7.31
CA PHE A 169 -18.27 -3.51 8.15
C PHE A 169 -18.34 -2.79 9.51
N ALA A 170 -18.97 -1.62 9.55
CA ALA A 170 -19.06 -0.74 10.72
C ALA A 170 -19.99 -1.28 11.82
N THR A 171 -19.80 -2.54 12.25
CA THR A 171 -20.47 -3.08 13.43
C THR A 171 -19.56 -2.95 14.66
N PRO A 172 -20.13 -2.82 15.88
CA PRO A 172 -19.34 -2.73 17.11
C PRO A 172 -18.30 -3.85 17.21
N GLU A 173 -18.68 -5.10 16.94
CA GLU A 173 -17.80 -6.25 17.05
C GLU A 173 -16.61 -6.17 16.10
N ARG A 174 -16.83 -5.67 14.86
CA ARG A 174 -15.76 -5.52 13.88
C ARG A 174 -14.81 -4.39 14.23
N LEU A 175 -15.35 -3.28 14.70
CA LEU A 175 -14.52 -2.14 15.11
C LEU A 175 -13.74 -2.49 16.38
N ASP A 176 -14.32 -3.22 17.32
CA ASP A 176 -13.63 -3.73 18.52
C ASP A 176 -12.47 -4.67 18.15
N GLU A 177 -12.64 -5.55 17.13
CA GLU A 177 -11.55 -6.37 16.60
C GLU A 177 -10.38 -5.50 16.09
N VAL A 178 -10.66 -4.41 15.38
CA VAL A 178 -9.63 -3.47 14.88
C VAL A 178 -8.97 -2.72 16.04
N ILE A 179 -9.76 -2.20 16.98
CA ILE A 179 -9.29 -1.44 18.14
C ILE A 179 -8.36 -2.28 19.01
N ALA A 180 -8.71 -3.56 19.23
CA ALA A 180 -7.91 -4.49 20.04
C ALA A 180 -6.51 -4.76 19.47
N LEU A 181 -6.27 -4.45 18.19
CA LEU A 181 -4.97 -4.58 17.54
C LEU A 181 -4.06 -3.35 17.75
N HIS A 182 -4.58 -2.28 18.38
CA HIS A 182 -3.82 -1.05 18.64
C HIS A 182 -3.07 -0.51 17.40
N PRO A 183 -3.78 -0.20 16.29
CA PRO A 183 -3.17 0.16 15.02
C PRO A 183 -2.45 1.51 15.08
N ASP A 184 -1.30 1.60 14.40
CA ASP A 184 -0.64 2.86 14.04
C ASP A 184 -1.14 3.39 12.71
N LEU A 185 -1.48 2.47 11.78
CA LEU A 185 -2.08 2.78 10.49
C LEU A 185 -3.24 1.82 10.20
N ILE A 186 -4.35 2.37 9.74
CA ILE A 186 -5.46 1.59 9.19
C ILE A 186 -5.55 1.85 7.70
N ILE A 187 -5.49 0.78 6.89
CA ILE A 187 -5.74 0.82 5.45
C ILE A 187 -7.19 0.39 5.21
N LEU A 188 -7.99 1.23 4.53
CA LEU A 188 -9.38 0.95 4.21
C LEU A 188 -9.51 0.64 2.71
N SER A 189 -9.90 -0.60 2.38
CA SER A 189 -10.08 -1.07 1.00
C SER A 189 -11.50 -1.59 0.79
N PHE A 190 -12.42 -0.66 0.52
CA PHE A 190 -13.83 -0.90 0.20
C PHE A 190 -14.16 -0.38 -1.20
N GLY A 191 -15.43 -0.25 -1.54
CA GLY A 191 -15.89 0.38 -2.77
C GLY A 191 -16.43 -0.60 -3.82
N THR A 192 -15.88 -1.81 -3.92
CA THR A 192 -16.34 -2.80 -4.91
C THR A 192 -17.81 -3.19 -4.66
N ASN A 193 -18.21 -3.44 -3.43
CA ASN A 193 -19.57 -3.84 -3.08
C ASN A 193 -20.54 -2.67 -3.09
N GLU A 194 -20.10 -1.47 -2.76
CA GLU A 194 -20.85 -0.23 -2.93
C GLU A 194 -21.25 -0.06 -4.40
N ALA A 195 -20.30 -0.24 -5.32
CA ALA A 195 -20.53 -0.16 -6.76
C ALA A 195 -21.46 -1.29 -7.27
N HIS A 196 -21.47 -2.46 -6.61
CA HIS A 196 -22.30 -3.62 -7.00
C HIS A 196 -23.67 -3.64 -6.34
N GLY A 197 -23.97 -2.77 -5.38
CA GLY A 197 -25.29 -2.61 -4.78
C GLY A 197 -26.37 -2.37 -5.85
N TRP A 198 -27.65 -2.57 -5.51
CA TRP A 198 -28.75 -2.29 -6.43
C TRP A 198 -28.86 -0.81 -6.81
N ARG A 199 -28.41 0.08 -5.93
CA ARG A 199 -28.21 1.51 -6.14
C ARG A 199 -26.91 1.96 -5.45
N TYR A 200 -26.37 3.08 -5.89
CA TYR A 200 -25.28 3.77 -5.22
C TYR A 200 -25.71 5.18 -4.83
N VAL A 201 -25.47 5.57 -3.59
CA VAL A 201 -25.73 6.91 -3.07
C VAL A 201 -24.47 7.41 -2.38
N ALA A 202 -23.87 8.46 -2.92
CA ALA A 202 -22.60 9.01 -2.45
C ALA A 202 -22.64 9.43 -0.98
N SER A 203 -23.71 10.13 -0.56
CA SER A 203 -23.85 10.59 0.82
C SER A 203 -24.01 9.45 1.83
N GLU A 204 -24.59 8.30 1.43
CA GLU A 204 -24.64 7.11 2.28
C GLU A 204 -23.26 6.48 2.46
N HIS A 205 -22.46 6.49 1.37
CA HIS A 205 -21.07 6.00 1.41
C HIS A 205 -20.17 6.92 2.24
N GLU A 206 -20.26 8.23 2.06
CA GLU A 206 -19.53 9.22 2.87
C GLU A 206 -19.87 9.07 4.36
N ALA A 207 -21.14 8.97 4.70
CA ALA A 207 -21.58 8.76 6.09
C ALA A 207 -21.07 7.44 6.69
N ALA A 208 -20.86 6.42 5.86
CA ALA A 208 -20.28 5.15 6.30
C ALA A 208 -18.77 5.27 6.56
N LEU A 209 -18.03 5.94 5.66
CA LEU A 209 -16.60 6.24 5.84
C LEU A 209 -16.40 7.09 7.10
N ASP A 210 -17.19 8.15 7.25
CA ASP A 210 -17.12 9.04 8.41
C ASP A 210 -17.34 8.29 9.73
N ARG A 211 -18.35 7.44 9.79
CA ARG A 211 -18.63 6.62 10.97
C ARG A 211 -17.45 5.72 11.34
N VAL A 212 -16.88 4.99 10.38
CA VAL A 212 -15.76 4.07 10.62
C VAL A 212 -14.54 4.85 11.09
N ILE A 213 -14.19 5.91 10.36
CA ILE A 213 -12.97 6.67 10.63
C ILE A 213 -13.07 7.43 11.95
N THR A 214 -14.21 8.07 12.23
CA THR A 214 -14.42 8.80 13.49
C THR A 214 -14.34 7.86 14.68
N GLN A 215 -15.07 6.73 14.64
CA GLN A 215 -15.07 5.78 15.74
C GLN A 215 -13.69 5.17 16.01
N LEU A 216 -12.96 4.80 14.96
CA LEU A 216 -11.61 4.26 15.10
C LEU A 216 -10.62 5.33 15.57
N LYS A 217 -10.75 6.58 15.09
CA LYS A 217 -9.91 7.70 15.52
C LYS A 217 -10.11 8.05 16.99
N GLU A 218 -11.35 8.03 17.47
CA GLU A 218 -11.68 8.25 18.88
C GLU A 218 -11.15 7.14 19.79
N SER A 219 -11.23 5.89 19.33
CA SER A 219 -10.83 4.71 20.12
C SER A 219 -9.34 4.39 20.04
N CYS A 220 -8.63 4.84 19.00
CA CYS A 220 -7.20 4.59 18.77
C CYS A 220 -6.45 5.94 18.64
N PRO A 221 -6.11 6.61 19.76
CA PRO A 221 -5.39 7.88 19.71
C PRO A 221 -4.08 7.77 18.95
N GLY A 222 -3.86 8.66 17.96
CA GLY A 222 -2.65 8.69 17.14
C GLY A 222 -2.64 7.69 15.98
N VAL A 223 -3.76 7.04 15.67
CA VAL A 223 -3.93 6.21 14.47
C VAL A 223 -3.98 7.08 13.20
N HIS A 224 -3.41 6.58 12.12
CA HIS A 224 -3.44 7.19 10.79
C HIS A 224 -4.28 6.35 9.84
N PHE A 225 -4.76 6.98 8.75
CA PHE A 225 -5.63 6.31 7.78
C PHE A 225 -5.09 6.46 6.36
N LEU A 226 -5.16 5.36 5.61
CA LEU A 226 -4.94 5.32 4.17
C LEU A 226 -6.16 4.69 3.50
N LEU A 227 -6.87 5.46 2.69
CA LEU A 227 -7.95 4.95 1.86
C LEU A 227 -7.37 4.34 0.57
N THR A 228 -8.03 3.34 0.02
CA THR A 228 -7.70 2.80 -1.31
C THR A 228 -8.95 2.71 -2.16
N THR A 229 -8.90 3.17 -3.41
CA THR A 229 -10.03 3.01 -4.32
C THR A 229 -10.14 1.57 -4.84
N PRO A 230 -11.35 1.10 -5.24
CA PRO A 230 -11.53 -0.23 -5.77
C PRO A 230 -10.84 -0.41 -7.12
N PRO A 231 -10.36 -1.62 -7.48
CA PRO A 231 -9.57 -1.86 -8.70
C PRO A 231 -10.37 -1.81 -10.01
N GLY A 232 -11.69 -1.65 -9.93
CA GLY A 232 -12.60 -1.83 -11.05
C GLY A 232 -13.15 -3.25 -11.16
N ALA A 233 -14.36 -3.38 -11.70
CA ALA A 233 -15.03 -4.66 -11.90
C ALA A 233 -16.07 -4.55 -12.99
N TYR A 234 -16.53 -5.70 -13.50
CA TYR A 234 -17.60 -5.76 -14.50
C TYR A 234 -18.96 -6.04 -13.87
N VAL A 235 -19.99 -5.50 -14.46
CA VAL A 235 -21.40 -5.76 -14.13
C VAL A 235 -22.15 -6.24 -15.37
N ARG A 236 -23.24 -7.02 -15.20
CA ARG A 236 -24.11 -7.38 -16.31
C ARG A 236 -25.02 -6.22 -16.69
N ASN A 237 -25.02 -5.86 -17.97
CA ASN A 237 -25.96 -4.88 -18.50
C ASN A 237 -27.32 -5.55 -18.74
N GLY A 238 -28.15 -5.55 -17.69
CA GLY A 238 -29.44 -6.25 -17.69
C GLY A 238 -29.34 -7.77 -17.44
N ARG A 239 -30.49 -8.42 -17.31
CA ARG A 239 -30.60 -9.84 -16.85
C ARG A 239 -29.88 -10.84 -17.78
N ARG A 240 -29.81 -10.57 -19.09
CA ARG A 240 -29.16 -11.42 -20.10
C ARG A 240 -28.08 -10.68 -20.91
N GLY A 241 -27.72 -9.48 -20.47
CA GLY A 241 -26.78 -8.62 -21.18
C GLY A 241 -25.34 -9.04 -21.07
N LYS A 242 -24.49 -8.48 -21.93
CA LYS A 242 -23.03 -8.61 -21.85
C LYS A 242 -22.51 -7.94 -20.57
N ARG A 243 -21.36 -8.39 -20.11
CA ARG A 243 -20.63 -7.71 -19.04
C ARG A 243 -20.02 -6.43 -19.60
N ILE A 244 -20.16 -5.35 -18.83
CA ILE A 244 -19.56 -4.04 -19.10
C ILE A 244 -18.79 -3.61 -17.83
N PRO A 245 -17.76 -2.77 -17.94
CA PRO A 245 -17.19 -2.11 -16.78
C PRO A 245 -18.30 -1.46 -15.96
N ASN A 246 -18.27 -1.65 -14.65
CA ASN A 246 -19.34 -1.16 -13.78
C ASN A 246 -19.32 0.38 -13.73
N PRO A 247 -20.35 1.08 -14.28
CA PRO A 247 -20.35 2.53 -14.35
C PRO A 247 -20.48 3.21 -12.97
N ARG A 248 -20.79 2.44 -11.93
CA ARG A 248 -20.86 2.96 -10.56
C ARG A 248 -19.51 2.97 -9.86
N THR A 249 -18.52 2.19 -10.34
CA THR A 249 -17.16 2.22 -9.79
C THR A 249 -16.59 3.63 -9.85
N GLU A 250 -16.70 4.32 -10.96
CA GLU A 250 -16.26 5.71 -11.10
C GLU A 250 -16.89 6.64 -10.03
N LYS A 251 -18.20 6.48 -9.79
CA LYS A 251 -18.90 7.28 -8.76
C LYS A 251 -18.41 6.98 -7.34
N VAL A 252 -18.06 5.75 -7.09
CA VAL A 252 -17.45 5.35 -5.79
C VAL A 252 -16.09 5.98 -5.65
N VAL A 253 -15.24 5.85 -6.66
CA VAL A 253 -13.90 6.45 -6.70
C VAL A 253 -13.97 7.96 -6.49
N ASP A 254 -14.84 8.67 -7.24
CA ASP A 254 -15.05 10.11 -7.09
C ASP A 254 -15.45 10.50 -5.65
N THR A 255 -16.28 9.66 -5.01
CA THR A 255 -16.70 9.88 -3.62
C THR A 255 -15.54 9.71 -2.65
N GLU A 256 -14.76 8.62 -2.78
CA GLU A 256 -13.62 8.34 -1.91
C GLU A 256 -12.52 9.39 -2.05
N LEU A 257 -12.20 9.82 -3.29
CA LEU A 257 -11.23 10.88 -3.56
C LEU A 257 -11.67 12.23 -2.99
N ARG A 258 -12.97 12.58 -3.14
CA ARG A 258 -13.51 13.79 -2.56
C ARG A 258 -13.48 13.73 -1.05
N TYR A 259 -13.97 12.65 -0.45
CA TYR A 259 -13.97 12.45 0.99
C TYR A 259 -12.55 12.56 1.58
N ALA A 260 -11.58 11.88 0.99
CA ALA A 260 -10.19 11.94 1.45
C ALA A 260 -9.64 13.37 1.42
N ARG A 261 -9.90 14.11 0.34
CA ARG A 261 -9.47 15.50 0.19
C ARG A 261 -10.14 16.44 1.22
N GLU A 262 -11.46 16.31 1.43
CA GLU A 262 -12.23 17.15 2.34
C GLU A 262 -11.87 16.91 3.80
N HIS A 263 -11.50 15.67 4.15
CA HIS A 263 -11.11 15.29 5.51
C HIS A 263 -9.59 15.24 5.73
N GLY A 264 -8.78 15.65 4.75
CA GLY A 264 -7.31 15.67 4.86
C GLY A 264 -6.71 14.28 5.10
N LEU A 265 -7.23 13.25 4.43
CA LEU A 265 -6.76 11.88 4.55
C LEU A 265 -5.88 11.50 3.36
N ALA A 266 -4.96 10.59 3.59
CA ALA A 266 -4.20 9.97 2.53
C ALA A 266 -5.05 8.97 1.75
N ILE A 267 -4.84 8.92 0.42
CA ILE A 267 -5.55 7.98 -0.46
C ILE A 267 -4.62 7.43 -1.54
N TRP A 268 -4.73 6.13 -1.81
CA TRP A 268 -4.15 5.46 -2.96
C TRP A 268 -5.23 5.17 -3.98
N ASP A 269 -5.15 5.83 -5.13
CA ASP A 269 -6.10 5.65 -6.21
C ASP A 269 -5.67 4.53 -7.16
N LEU A 270 -6.01 3.29 -6.79
CA LEU A 270 -5.73 2.13 -7.62
C LEU A 270 -6.48 2.18 -8.96
N TYR A 271 -7.73 2.68 -8.94
CA TYR A 271 -8.56 2.70 -10.15
C TYR A 271 -7.92 3.49 -11.28
N ASP A 272 -7.55 4.75 -11.01
CA ASP A 272 -6.95 5.61 -12.01
C ASP A 272 -5.49 5.22 -12.30
N THR A 273 -4.75 4.75 -11.29
CA THR A 273 -3.40 4.18 -11.48
C THR A 273 -3.38 3.10 -12.56
N VAL A 274 -4.39 2.23 -12.62
CA VAL A 274 -4.44 1.13 -13.59
C VAL A 274 -5.28 1.44 -14.85
N GLY A 275 -5.55 2.72 -15.13
CA GLY A 275 -6.17 3.18 -16.37
C GLY A 275 -7.58 3.75 -16.23
N GLY A 276 -8.12 3.85 -15.03
CA GLY A 276 -9.37 4.57 -14.75
C GLY A 276 -10.58 4.08 -15.51
N LYS A 277 -11.44 5.04 -15.84
CA LYS A 277 -12.73 4.80 -16.50
C LYS A 277 -12.60 3.91 -17.74
N GLN A 278 -13.30 2.77 -17.74
CA GLN A 278 -13.32 1.77 -18.78
C GLN A 278 -11.99 1.06 -19.04
N GLN A 279 -10.84 1.72 -18.88
CA GLN A 279 -9.54 1.15 -19.22
C GLN A 279 -8.98 0.27 -18.11
N ALA A 280 -9.19 0.61 -16.84
CA ALA A 280 -8.79 -0.24 -15.71
C ALA A 280 -9.31 -1.69 -15.88
N CYS A 281 -10.62 -1.86 -16.10
CA CYS A 281 -11.20 -3.19 -16.34
C CYS A 281 -10.62 -3.89 -17.57
N ARG A 282 -10.34 -3.16 -18.65
CA ARG A 282 -9.75 -3.72 -19.87
C ARG A 282 -8.32 -4.17 -19.66
N ASN A 283 -7.53 -3.39 -18.92
CA ASN A 283 -6.16 -3.73 -18.59
C ASN A 283 -6.10 -5.04 -17.78
N TRP A 284 -6.90 -5.14 -16.73
CA TRP A 284 -7.01 -6.38 -15.95
C TRP A 284 -7.50 -7.57 -16.79
N ASP A 285 -8.48 -7.35 -17.66
CA ASP A 285 -9.07 -8.42 -18.48
C ASP A 285 -8.13 -8.90 -19.56
N ASN A 286 -7.49 -7.99 -20.29
CA ASN A 286 -6.53 -8.30 -21.35
C ASN A 286 -5.29 -9.04 -20.78
N ALA A 287 -4.90 -8.73 -19.56
CA ALA A 287 -3.82 -9.42 -18.86
C ALA A 287 -4.26 -10.78 -18.24
N GLY A 288 -5.53 -11.18 -18.43
CA GLY A 288 -6.04 -12.43 -17.86
C GLY A 288 -6.12 -12.46 -16.34
N MET A 289 -6.17 -11.30 -15.71
CA MET A 289 -6.06 -11.16 -14.24
C MET A 289 -7.41 -11.22 -13.52
N PHE A 290 -8.54 -11.26 -14.21
CA PHE A 290 -9.85 -11.48 -13.61
C PHE A 290 -10.20 -12.97 -13.49
N GLN A 291 -10.92 -13.32 -12.42
CA GLN A 291 -11.65 -14.59 -12.34
C GLN A 291 -12.86 -14.58 -13.29
N ARG A 292 -13.55 -15.74 -13.38
CA ARG A 292 -14.72 -15.90 -14.26
C ARG A 292 -15.87 -14.93 -13.95
N ASP A 293 -16.00 -14.51 -12.71
CA ASP A 293 -17.04 -13.57 -12.26
C ASP A 293 -16.78 -12.13 -12.72
N LYS A 294 -15.52 -11.81 -13.08
CA LYS A 294 -15.08 -10.47 -13.49
C LYS A 294 -15.25 -9.41 -12.40
N ILE A 295 -15.21 -9.85 -11.14
CA ILE A 295 -15.21 -9.04 -9.93
C ILE A 295 -13.92 -9.33 -9.15
N HIS A 296 -13.67 -10.62 -8.92
CA HIS A 296 -12.46 -11.06 -8.21
C HIS A 296 -11.31 -11.30 -9.19
N PHE A 297 -10.10 -11.25 -8.64
CA PHE A 297 -8.87 -11.38 -9.42
C PHE A 297 -8.28 -12.78 -9.30
N THR A 298 -7.49 -13.16 -10.30
CA THR A 298 -6.63 -14.33 -10.23
C THR A 298 -5.52 -14.09 -9.19
N ARG A 299 -4.75 -15.13 -8.91
CA ARG A 299 -3.58 -15.03 -8.05
C ARG A 299 -2.62 -13.92 -8.51
N GLU A 300 -2.35 -13.86 -9.79
CA GLU A 300 -1.47 -12.87 -10.44
C GLU A 300 -2.02 -11.45 -10.30
N GLY A 301 -3.33 -11.27 -10.48
CA GLY A 301 -3.98 -9.98 -10.31
C GLY A 301 -3.90 -9.45 -8.86
N TYR A 302 -4.09 -10.30 -7.86
CA TYR A 302 -3.92 -9.90 -6.47
C TYR A 302 -2.45 -9.66 -6.09
N ILE A 303 -1.52 -10.44 -6.65
CA ILE A 303 -0.09 -10.18 -6.46
C ILE A 303 0.27 -8.80 -7.01
N LEU A 304 -0.20 -8.47 -8.22
CA LEU A 304 0.08 -7.16 -8.81
C LEU A 304 -0.50 -6.02 -7.97
N GLN A 305 -1.73 -6.14 -7.46
CA GLN A 305 -2.32 -5.13 -6.57
C GLN A 305 -1.46 -4.91 -5.32
N GLY A 306 -0.97 -6.00 -4.70
CA GLY A 306 -0.09 -5.90 -3.53
C GLY A 306 1.25 -5.22 -3.84
N LEU A 307 1.85 -5.53 -4.99
CA LEU A 307 3.09 -4.90 -5.44
C LEU A 307 2.90 -3.41 -5.78
N LEU A 308 1.76 -3.04 -6.39
CA LEU A 308 1.43 -1.65 -6.69
C LEU A 308 1.20 -0.84 -5.41
N LEU A 309 0.48 -1.38 -4.43
CA LEU A 309 0.32 -0.71 -3.15
C LEU A 309 1.67 -0.53 -2.44
N HIS A 310 2.51 -1.55 -2.45
CA HIS A 310 3.85 -1.48 -1.87
C HIS A 310 4.70 -0.40 -2.57
N GLU A 311 4.73 -0.36 -3.89
CA GLU A 311 5.45 0.68 -4.65
C GLU A 311 5.02 2.09 -4.24
N ALA A 312 3.70 2.36 -4.23
CA ALA A 312 3.16 3.67 -3.86
C ALA A 312 3.50 4.04 -2.40
N PHE A 313 3.43 3.05 -1.50
CA PHE A 313 3.75 3.20 -0.09
C PHE A 313 5.24 3.53 0.13
N ILE A 314 6.14 2.83 -0.55
CA ILE A 314 7.58 3.09 -0.44
C ILE A 314 7.97 4.42 -1.09
N LYS A 315 7.32 4.82 -2.20
CA LYS A 315 7.51 6.17 -2.77
C LYS A 315 7.16 7.26 -1.75
N ALA A 316 6.01 7.15 -1.09
CA ALA A 316 5.57 8.11 -0.08
C ALA A 316 6.49 8.13 1.15
N TYR A 317 6.92 6.96 1.62
CA TYR A 317 7.91 6.84 2.70
C TYR A 317 9.25 7.50 2.31
N ASN A 318 9.79 7.19 1.14
CA ASN A 318 11.04 7.76 0.66
C ASN A 318 10.95 9.29 0.48
N GLN A 319 9.80 9.80 0.02
CA GLN A 319 9.56 11.23 -0.05
C GLN A 319 9.60 11.87 1.33
N TYR A 320 8.96 11.26 2.34
CA TYR A 320 9.07 11.73 3.73
C TYR A 320 10.52 11.73 4.20
N VAL A 321 11.28 10.65 3.97
CA VAL A 321 12.71 10.60 4.34
C VAL A 321 13.48 11.73 3.68
N ALA A 322 13.27 11.98 2.38
CA ALA A 322 13.92 13.06 1.64
C ALA A 322 13.67 14.44 2.28
N THR A 323 12.42 14.74 2.68
CA THR A 323 12.09 16.03 3.32
C THR A 323 12.74 16.24 4.68
N ARG A 324 13.33 15.22 5.27
CA ARG A 324 14.07 15.31 6.55
C ARG A 324 15.54 15.62 6.36
N LEU A 325 16.01 15.64 5.12
CA LEU A 325 17.41 15.88 4.74
C LEU A 325 17.63 17.29 4.19
N GLU A 326 16.55 17.96 3.78
CA GLU A 326 16.53 19.38 3.42
C GLU A 326 16.47 20.27 4.68
#